data_3c46810252c717e9855cb9ccbbb6f7cf
#
_entry.id   3c46810252c717e9855cb9ccbbb6f7cf
#
_cell.length_a   1.000
_cell.length_b   1.000
_cell.length_c   1.000
_cell.angle_alpha   90.00
_cell.angle_beta   90.00
_cell.angle_gamma   90.00
#
_symmetry.space_group_name_H-M   'P 1'
#
loop_
_entity.id
_entity.type
_entity.pdbx_description
1 polymer ?
#
loop_
_entity_poly.entity_id
_entity_poly.type
_entity_poly.pdbx_seq_one_letter_code
_entity_poly.pdbx_strand_id
1 'polypeptide(L)'
;MTGPRPIECPVGRFFVSKFGRKRRGSPATRGRLVGKRHISERPAVVQRRRQLGHWEGDTVMGADQRHCVLTLVERVTGYLVMKKLVARNKEQAATALARAIEQLQERVRTITLDNGTEFHDYEKVEQAYPVKFYFATPYHSWERGTNENTNGLIRQYLPKGMCMRHINQADCDAIAA
;
A
#
# COMPACT_ATOMS: atom_id res chain seq x y z
N MET A 1 -28.43 0.71 20.07
CA MET A 1 -27.25 0.41 19.24
C MET A 1 -26.99 1.63 18.37
N THR A 2 -26.08 2.49 18.83
CA THR A 2 -25.74 3.75 18.14
C THR A 2 -24.53 3.48 17.28
N GLY A 3 -24.71 3.50 15.95
CA GLY A 3 -23.63 3.38 14.99
C GLY A 3 -22.61 4.55 15.11
N PRO A 4 -21.36 4.37 14.68
CA PRO A 4 -20.35 5.42 14.76
C PRO A 4 -20.76 6.63 13.92
N ARG A 5 -20.67 7.83 14.53
CA ARG A 5 -20.97 9.10 13.87
C ARG A 5 -19.94 9.37 12.75
N PRO A 6 -20.36 9.91 11.60
CA PRO A 6 -19.44 10.32 10.56
C PRO A 6 -18.55 11.46 11.07
N ILE A 7 -17.24 11.32 10.84
CA ILE A 7 -16.23 12.31 11.21
C ILE A 7 -16.23 13.39 10.14
N GLU A 8 -16.76 14.57 10.43
CA GLU A 8 -16.73 15.73 9.55
C GLU A 8 -15.33 16.36 9.57
N CYS A 9 -14.72 16.48 8.40
CA CYS A 9 -13.51 17.28 8.19
C CYS A 9 -13.90 18.74 7.96
N PRO A 10 -13.37 19.71 8.72
CA PRO A 10 -13.64 21.12 8.47
C PRO A 10 -12.74 21.61 7.33
N VAL A 11 -13.11 21.31 6.09
CA VAL A 11 -12.54 21.98 4.93
C VAL A 11 -13.67 22.34 3.99
N GLY A 12 -13.99 23.62 4.00
CA GLY A 12 -15.06 24.19 3.20
C GLY A 12 -14.77 24.18 1.71
N ARG A 13 -15.89 24.17 0.96
CA ARG A 13 -16.08 24.42 -0.46
C ARG A 13 -15.48 23.43 -1.46
N PHE A 14 -16.39 22.66 -2.00
CA PHE A 14 -16.21 21.99 -3.29
C PHE A 14 -15.97 23.03 -4.38
N PHE A 15 -14.75 23.08 -4.89
CA PHE A 15 -14.45 23.73 -6.17
C PHE A 15 -14.54 22.63 -7.25
N VAL A 16 -15.59 22.71 -8.06
CA VAL A 16 -15.67 21.95 -9.32
C VAL A 16 -14.68 22.57 -10.28
N SER A 17 -13.50 21.99 -10.39
CA SER A 17 -12.49 22.43 -11.34
C SER A 17 -12.73 21.74 -12.69
N LYS A 18 -12.89 22.58 -13.71
CA LYS A 18 -13.06 22.26 -15.13
C LYS A 18 -11.99 21.28 -15.62
N PHE A 19 -12.42 20.32 -16.46
CA PHE A 19 -11.55 19.41 -17.20
C PHE A 19 -10.39 20.15 -17.88
N GLY A 20 -9.21 20.07 -17.31
CA GLY A 20 -7.96 20.51 -17.91
C GLY A 20 -7.45 19.47 -18.90
N ARG A 21 -7.25 19.87 -20.18
CA ARG A 21 -6.62 19.09 -21.24
C ARG A 21 -5.31 18.46 -20.73
N LYS A 22 -5.23 17.13 -20.75
CA LYS A 22 -4.03 16.37 -20.45
C LYS A 22 -2.92 16.79 -21.41
N ARG A 23 -1.92 17.54 -20.94
CA ARG A 23 -0.68 17.78 -21.67
C ARG A 23 -0.03 16.43 -21.94
N ARG A 24 0.23 16.11 -23.22
CA ARG A 24 1.15 15.03 -23.59
C ARG A 24 2.54 15.44 -23.09
N GLY A 25 2.89 14.98 -21.92
CA GLY A 25 4.21 15.18 -21.30
C GLY A 25 5.11 14.00 -21.60
N SER A 26 6.38 14.28 -21.76
CA SER A 26 7.54 13.43 -21.95
C SER A 26 7.44 12.02 -21.37
N PRO A 27 8.11 11.00 -21.94
CA PRO A 27 8.12 9.65 -21.40
C PRO A 27 8.52 9.70 -19.93
N ALA A 28 7.60 9.22 -19.07
CA ALA A 28 7.72 9.35 -17.63
C ALA A 28 8.89 8.48 -17.13
N THR A 29 10.03 9.09 -16.91
CA THR A 29 11.14 8.55 -16.11
C THR A 29 10.81 8.50 -14.61
N ARG A 30 9.60 8.95 -14.21
CA ARG A 30 9.15 8.90 -12.81
C ARG A 30 8.99 7.45 -12.36
N GLY A 31 9.88 7.01 -11.46
CA GLY A 31 9.73 5.75 -10.73
C GLY A 31 10.53 4.56 -11.26
N ARG A 32 11.35 4.68 -12.29
CA ARG A 32 12.33 3.64 -12.61
C ARG A 32 13.48 3.73 -11.63
N LEU A 33 13.40 3.01 -10.53
CA LEU A 33 14.57 2.76 -9.70
C LEU A 33 15.47 1.74 -10.41
N VAL A 34 16.69 2.15 -10.67
CA VAL A 34 17.76 1.26 -11.07
C VAL A 34 18.02 0.28 -9.91
N GLY A 35 18.08 -1.03 -10.20
CA GLY A 35 18.39 -2.04 -9.19
C GLY A 35 17.19 -2.73 -8.53
N LYS A 36 15.96 -2.30 -8.79
CA LYS A 36 14.76 -3.01 -8.29
C LYS A 36 14.54 -4.33 -9.02
N ARG A 37 14.30 -5.41 -8.25
CA ARG A 37 13.86 -6.70 -8.83
C ARG A 37 12.47 -6.56 -9.43
N HIS A 38 12.33 -6.85 -10.70
CA HIS A 38 11.06 -6.81 -11.38
C HIS A 38 10.18 -8.00 -10.97
N ILE A 39 8.86 -7.84 -11.04
CA ILE A 39 7.88 -8.90 -10.70
C ILE A 39 8.09 -10.19 -11.51
N SER A 40 8.64 -10.10 -12.73
CA SER A 40 8.95 -11.27 -13.57
C SER A 40 10.06 -12.15 -12.97
N GLU A 41 10.92 -11.59 -12.11
CA GLU A 41 11.98 -12.32 -11.41
C GLU A 41 11.46 -13.06 -10.17
N ARG A 42 10.19 -12.86 -9.84
CA ARG A 42 9.54 -13.48 -8.69
C ARG A 42 9.44 -14.99 -8.90
N PRO A 43 9.76 -15.83 -7.89
CA PRO A 43 9.68 -17.28 -8.00
C PRO A 43 8.31 -17.76 -8.49
N ALA A 44 8.29 -18.74 -9.39
CA ALA A 44 7.04 -19.26 -9.98
C ALA A 44 6.05 -19.82 -8.93
N VAL A 45 6.54 -20.28 -7.78
CA VAL A 45 5.72 -20.77 -6.66
C VAL A 45 4.77 -19.68 -6.15
N VAL A 46 5.18 -18.41 -6.21
CA VAL A 46 4.34 -17.27 -5.79
C VAL A 46 3.10 -17.12 -6.67
N GLN A 47 3.24 -17.39 -7.97
CA GLN A 47 2.10 -17.34 -8.91
C GLN A 47 1.08 -18.43 -8.65
N ARG A 48 1.53 -19.61 -8.21
CA ARG A 48 0.66 -20.77 -7.95
C ARG A 48 -0.23 -20.59 -6.73
N ARG A 49 0.00 -19.59 -5.88
CA ARG A 49 -0.75 -19.31 -4.63
C ARG A 49 -0.94 -20.56 -3.76
N ARG A 50 0.08 -21.40 -3.65
CA ARG A 50 0.06 -22.63 -2.85
C ARG A 50 1.00 -22.59 -1.62
N GLN A 51 1.81 -21.55 -1.53
CA GLN A 51 2.76 -21.36 -0.45
C GLN A 51 2.44 -20.07 0.28
N LEU A 52 2.40 -20.14 1.62
CA LEU A 52 2.22 -18.99 2.48
C LEU A 52 3.49 -18.12 2.55
N GLY A 53 3.29 -16.87 2.93
CA GLY A 53 4.38 -15.92 3.16
C GLY A 53 4.70 -15.03 1.96
N HIS A 54 3.83 -15.01 0.95
CA HIS A 54 3.96 -14.14 -0.21
C HIS A 54 2.91 -13.03 -0.18
N TRP A 55 3.36 -11.79 -0.04
CA TRP A 55 2.53 -10.63 0.24
C TRP A 55 2.48 -9.66 -0.93
N GLU A 56 1.38 -8.96 -1.07
CA GLU A 56 1.24 -7.79 -1.93
C GLU A 56 1.04 -6.55 -1.06
N GLY A 57 1.76 -5.48 -1.36
CA GLY A 57 1.69 -4.24 -0.59
C GLY A 57 1.32 -3.03 -1.44
N ASP A 58 0.63 -2.07 -0.81
CA ASP A 58 0.21 -0.80 -1.43
C ASP A 58 -0.02 0.27 -0.37
N THR A 59 -0.25 1.51 -0.80
CA THR A 59 -0.65 2.60 0.07
C THR A 59 -2.04 3.12 -0.28
N VAL A 60 -2.95 3.10 0.69
CA VAL A 60 -4.28 3.68 0.57
C VAL A 60 -4.22 5.13 1.04
N MET A 61 -4.42 6.07 0.10
CA MET A 61 -4.29 7.51 0.34
C MET A 61 -5.54 8.13 0.91
N GLY A 62 -5.37 9.06 1.86
CA GLY A 62 -6.40 10.00 2.30
C GLY A 62 -6.58 11.21 1.38
N ALA A 63 -7.60 12.05 1.67
CA ALA A 63 -7.93 13.24 0.88
C ALA A 63 -6.80 14.27 0.81
N ASP A 64 -6.02 14.40 1.87
CA ASP A 64 -4.91 15.35 1.97
C ASP A 64 -3.63 14.88 1.28
N GLN A 65 -3.64 13.69 0.68
CA GLN A 65 -2.51 13.05 0.01
C GLN A 65 -1.24 12.90 0.90
N ARG A 66 -1.37 13.18 2.18
CA ARG A 66 -0.30 13.08 3.17
C ARG A 66 -0.51 11.86 4.07
N HIS A 67 -1.66 11.80 4.75
CA HIS A 67 -2.01 10.67 5.62
C HIS A 67 -2.45 9.50 4.76
N CYS A 68 -1.86 8.35 5.01
CA CYS A 68 -2.16 7.12 4.27
C CYS A 68 -2.04 5.89 5.18
N VAL A 69 -2.45 4.76 4.64
CA VAL A 69 -2.32 3.47 5.30
C VAL A 69 -1.55 2.54 4.37
N LEU A 70 -0.47 1.94 4.85
CA LEU A 70 0.17 0.80 4.19
C LEU A 70 -0.70 -0.43 4.39
N THR A 71 -0.97 -1.14 3.31
CA THR A 71 -1.66 -2.43 3.32
C THR A 71 -0.71 -3.53 2.87
N LEU A 72 -0.71 -4.66 3.58
CA LEU A 72 -0.03 -5.88 3.17
C LEU A 72 -1.05 -7.01 3.19
N VAL A 73 -1.24 -7.67 2.06
CA VAL A 73 -2.19 -8.78 1.88
C VAL A 73 -1.43 -10.05 1.56
N GLU A 74 -1.67 -11.12 2.32
CA GLU A 74 -1.13 -12.44 2.04
C GLU A 74 -1.89 -13.08 0.87
N ARG A 75 -1.17 -13.60 -0.12
CA ARG A 75 -1.74 -13.98 -1.42
C ARG A 75 -2.58 -15.27 -1.42
N VAL A 76 -2.40 -16.14 -0.45
CA VAL A 76 -3.13 -17.42 -0.33
C VAL A 76 -4.37 -17.25 0.52
N THR A 77 -4.20 -16.64 1.70
CA THR A 77 -5.24 -16.54 2.72
C THR A 77 -6.09 -15.27 2.61
N GLY A 78 -5.56 -14.22 1.96
CA GLY A 78 -6.15 -12.89 2.00
C GLY A 78 -5.94 -12.16 3.34
N TYR A 79 -5.13 -12.72 4.26
CA TYR A 79 -4.86 -12.09 5.54
C TYR A 79 -4.28 -10.69 5.34
N LEU A 80 -4.89 -9.72 5.99
CA LEU A 80 -4.59 -8.30 5.84
C LEU A 80 -3.85 -7.75 7.05
N VAL A 81 -2.79 -7.01 6.81
CA VAL A 81 -2.13 -6.16 7.80
C VAL A 81 -2.18 -4.73 7.32
N MET A 82 -2.58 -3.82 8.20
CA MET A 82 -2.66 -2.39 7.92
C MET A 82 -1.77 -1.61 8.88
N LYS A 83 -1.00 -0.65 8.37
CA LYS A 83 -0.14 0.23 9.17
C LYS A 83 -0.41 1.68 8.84
N LYS A 84 -0.70 2.48 9.86
CA LYS A 84 -0.93 3.92 9.71
C LYS A 84 0.37 4.65 9.40
N LEU A 85 0.34 5.54 8.39
CA LEU A 85 1.40 6.48 8.09
C LEU A 85 0.85 7.92 8.22
N VAL A 86 1.59 8.78 8.93
CA VAL A 86 1.26 10.21 9.04
C VAL A 86 1.80 11.03 7.87
N ALA A 87 2.71 10.47 7.09
CA ALA A 87 3.19 11.04 5.84
C ALA A 87 3.55 9.93 4.84
N ARG A 88 3.24 10.17 3.57
CA ARG A 88 3.66 9.30 2.47
C ARG A 88 5.11 9.61 2.09
N ASN A 89 6.04 9.05 2.81
CA ASN A 89 7.47 9.16 2.51
C ASN A 89 8.18 7.81 2.72
N LYS A 90 9.38 7.71 2.18
CA LYS A 90 10.16 6.48 2.16
C LYS A 90 10.56 5.97 3.55
N GLU A 91 10.81 6.87 4.49
CA GLU A 91 11.23 6.54 5.86
C GLU A 91 10.06 5.91 6.64
N GLN A 92 8.87 6.53 6.58
CA GLN A 92 7.68 5.99 7.24
C GLN A 92 7.21 4.69 6.61
N ALA A 93 7.28 4.57 5.28
CA ALA A 93 6.93 3.33 4.61
C ALA A 93 7.90 2.19 4.99
N ALA A 94 9.21 2.44 5.02
CA ALA A 94 10.19 1.45 5.47
C ALA A 94 9.97 1.05 6.94
N THR A 95 9.71 2.02 7.83
CA THR A 95 9.39 1.75 9.24
C THR A 95 8.09 0.93 9.37
N ALA A 96 7.06 1.24 8.60
CA ALA A 96 5.80 0.52 8.63
C ALA A 96 5.95 -0.92 8.09
N LEU A 97 6.73 -1.12 7.02
CA LEU A 97 7.08 -2.43 6.49
C LEU A 97 7.83 -3.25 7.54
N ALA A 98 8.85 -2.69 8.19
CA ALA A 98 9.61 -3.35 9.25
C ALA A 98 8.68 -3.83 10.40
N ARG A 99 7.85 -2.92 10.93
CA ARG A 99 6.88 -3.25 11.99
C ARG A 99 5.87 -4.33 11.58
N ALA A 100 5.43 -4.32 10.31
CA ALA A 100 4.53 -5.35 9.79
C ALA A 100 5.25 -6.71 9.71
N ILE A 101 6.49 -6.74 9.24
CA ILE A 101 7.31 -7.96 9.17
C ILE A 101 7.56 -8.51 10.57
N GLU A 102 7.91 -7.67 11.54
CA GLU A 102 8.08 -8.06 12.96
C GLU A 102 6.80 -8.67 13.54
N GLN A 103 5.65 -8.04 13.29
CA GLN A 103 4.35 -8.58 13.73
C GLN A 103 4.04 -9.94 13.12
N LEU A 104 4.42 -10.16 11.86
CA LEU A 104 4.19 -11.39 11.12
C LEU A 104 5.24 -12.46 11.39
N GLN A 105 6.35 -12.08 12.04
CA GLN A 105 7.48 -12.98 12.34
C GLN A 105 8.02 -13.67 11.06
N GLU A 106 8.37 -14.94 11.12
CA GLU A 106 8.93 -15.70 9.99
C GLU A 106 7.94 -16.00 8.85
N ARG A 107 6.73 -15.44 8.90
CA ARG A 107 5.66 -15.67 7.89
C ARG A 107 5.79 -14.80 6.65
N VAL A 108 6.89 -14.05 6.50
CA VAL A 108 7.12 -13.17 5.34
C VAL A 108 8.33 -13.66 4.55
N ARG A 109 8.10 -14.10 3.32
CA ARG A 109 9.14 -14.54 2.38
C ARG A 109 9.38 -13.51 1.28
N THR A 110 8.30 -13.04 0.67
CA THR A 110 8.37 -12.03 -0.38
C THR A 110 7.27 -10.98 -0.22
N ILE A 111 7.60 -9.75 -0.59
CA ILE A 111 6.63 -8.66 -0.68
C ILE A 111 6.70 -8.09 -2.10
N THR A 112 5.54 -8.00 -2.78
CA THR A 112 5.41 -7.35 -4.08
C THR A 112 4.78 -5.99 -3.91
N LEU A 113 5.49 -4.93 -4.32
CA LEU A 113 5.08 -3.54 -4.22
C LEU A 113 4.84 -2.93 -5.61
N ASP A 114 4.25 -1.74 -5.65
CA ASP A 114 4.32 -0.90 -6.84
C ASP A 114 5.65 -0.12 -6.91
N ASN A 115 5.81 0.68 -7.96
CA ASN A 115 7.00 1.52 -8.12
C ASN A 115 6.87 2.90 -7.43
N GLY A 116 6.02 3.00 -6.40
CA GLY A 116 5.85 4.23 -5.61
C GLY A 116 7.17 4.72 -5.02
N THR A 117 7.33 6.05 -4.98
CA THR A 117 8.54 6.68 -4.42
C THR A 117 8.66 6.46 -2.92
N GLU A 118 7.56 6.19 -2.23
CA GLU A 118 7.52 5.83 -0.82
C GLU A 118 8.22 4.50 -0.49
N PHE A 119 8.41 3.63 -1.48
CA PHE A 119 9.08 2.35 -1.29
C PHE A 119 10.58 2.36 -1.65
N HIS A 120 11.17 3.54 -1.82
CA HIS A 120 12.59 3.64 -2.23
C HIS A 120 13.59 3.14 -1.17
N ASP A 121 13.23 3.13 0.11
CA ASP A 121 14.09 2.64 1.19
C ASP A 121 13.87 1.13 1.50
N TYR A 122 13.28 0.36 0.57
CA TYR A 122 13.04 -1.08 0.72
C TYR A 122 14.31 -1.89 0.98
N GLU A 123 15.45 -1.46 0.43
CA GLU A 123 16.74 -2.13 0.62
C GLU A 123 17.17 -2.17 2.08
N LYS A 124 16.87 -1.13 2.86
CA LYS A 124 17.13 -1.11 4.30
C LYS A 124 16.34 -2.20 5.02
N VAL A 125 15.11 -2.47 4.58
CA VAL A 125 14.27 -3.53 5.14
C VAL A 125 14.78 -4.90 4.71
N GLU A 126 15.20 -5.08 3.44
CA GLU A 126 15.82 -6.33 2.96
C GLU A 126 17.13 -6.67 3.69
N GLN A 127 17.90 -5.66 4.10
CA GLN A 127 19.14 -5.87 4.86
C GLN A 127 18.87 -6.30 6.30
N ALA A 128 17.76 -5.84 6.88
CA ALA A 128 17.40 -6.11 8.27
C ALA A 128 16.61 -7.43 8.45
N TYR A 129 15.89 -7.88 7.42
CA TYR A 129 14.97 -9.01 7.51
C TYR A 129 15.15 -9.99 6.34
N PRO A 130 14.91 -11.30 6.54
CA PRO A 130 15.05 -12.34 5.50
C PRO A 130 13.87 -12.30 4.51
N VAL A 131 13.58 -11.14 3.93
CA VAL A 131 12.47 -10.91 2.99
C VAL A 131 13.02 -10.43 1.65
N LYS A 132 12.36 -10.81 0.54
CA LYS A 132 12.69 -10.34 -0.80
C LYS A 132 11.60 -9.43 -1.35
N PHE A 133 11.99 -8.26 -1.86
CA PHE A 133 11.05 -7.34 -2.51
C PHE A 133 11.07 -7.49 -4.03
N TYR A 134 9.88 -7.40 -4.63
CA TYR A 134 9.65 -7.38 -6.07
C TYR A 134 8.74 -6.21 -6.42
N PHE A 135 8.90 -5.68 -7.62
CA PHE A 135 8.17 -4.49 -8.04
C PHE A 135 7.37 -4.75 -9.31
N ALA A 136 6.09 -4.38 -9.26
CA ALA A 136 5.17 -4.52 -10.38
C ALA A 136 5.56 -3.59 -11.54
N THR A 137 5.17 -3.95 -12.75
CA THR A 137 5.31 -3.10 -13.91
C THR A 137 4.52 -1.80 -13.71
N PRO A 138 5.09 -0.63 -14.00
CA PRO A 138 4.35 0.62 -13.91
C PRO A 138 3.05 0.57 -14.72
N TYR A 139 1.95 1.05 -14.13
CA TYR A 139 0.60 1.05 -14.70
C TYR A 139 -0.05 -0.32 -14.93
N HIS A 140 0.51 -1.41 -14.41
CA HIS A 140 -0.03 -2.77 -14.49
C HIS A 140 -0.62 -3.20 -13.14
N SER A 141 -1.74 -2.56 -12.71
CA SER A 141 -2.37 -2.84 -11.40
C SER A 141 -2.82 -4.31 -11.28
N TRP A 142 -3.21 -4.94 -12.40
CA TRP A 142 -3.64 -6.34 -12.43
C TRP A 142 -2.58 -7.36 -12.01
N GLU A 143 -1.29 -7.00 -12.04
CA GLU A 143 -0.21 -7.85 -11.51
C GLU A 143 -0.27 -8.03 -9.99
N ARG A 144 -1.04 -7.15 -9.30
CA ARG A 144 -1.30 -7.16 -7.85
C ARG A 144 -2.80 -7.28 -7.55
N GLY A 145 -3.48 -8.20 -8.24
CA GLY A 145 -4.93 -8.35 -8.17
C GLY A 145 -5.47 -8.67 -6.77
N THR A 146 -4.69 -9.34 -5.90
CA THR A 146 -5.08 -9.60 -4.51
C THR A 146 -5.21 -8.28 -3.76
N ASN A 147 -4.22 -7.42 -3.88
CA ASN A 147 -4.19 -6.14 -3.21
C ASN A 147 -5.24 -5.16 -3.77
N GLU A 148 -5.44 -5.14 -5.08
CA GLU A 148 -6.48 -4.32 -5.73
C GLU A 148 -7.88 -4.67 -5.19
N ASN A 149 -8.21 -5.97 -5.12
CA ASN A 149 -9.47 -6.45 -4.54
C ASN A 149 -9.61 -6.04 -3.07
N THR A 150 -8.58 -6.27 -2.26
CA THR A 150 -8.59 -5.93 -0.83
C THR A 150 -8.71 -4.43 -0.61
N ASN A 151 -8.01 -3.61 -1.40
CA ASN A 151 -8.15 -2.16 -1.33
C ASN A 151 -9.59 -1.72 -1.67
N GLY A 152 -10.28 -2.43 -2.57
CA GLY A 152 -11.71 -2.23 -2.83
C GLY A 152 -12.57 -2.44 -1.59
N LEU A 153 -12.30 -3.49 -0.80
CA LEU A 153 -12.99 -3.76 0.47
C LEU A 153 -12.65 -2.71 1.54
N ILE A 154 -11.37 -2.36 1.69
CA ILE A 154 -10.92 -1.32 2.61
C ILE A 154 -11.63 0.03 2.33
N ARG A 155 -11.94 0.33 1.07
CA ARG A 155 -12.63 1.57 0.68
C ARG A 155 -14.09 1.65 1.16
N GLN A 156 -14.66 0.57 1.67
CA GLN A 156 -15.95 0.60 2.37
C GLN A 156 -15.82 1.28 3.75
N TYR A 157 -14.67 1.15 4.40
CA TYR A 157 -14.35 1.77 5.70
C TYR A 157 -13.60 3.10 5.54
N LEU A 158 -12.72 3.19 4.55
CA LEU A 158 -11.89 4.36 4.24
C LEU A 158 -12.21 4.88 2.83
N PRO A 159 -13.36 5.54 2.60
CA PRO A 159 -13.78 6.01 1.28
C PRO A 159 -12.75 6.93 0.62
N LYS A 160 -12.72 6.95 -0.72
CA LYS A 160 -11.93 7.94 -1.47
C LYS A 160 -12.36 9.34 -1.07
N GLY A 161 -11.38 10.22 -0.83
CA GLY A 161 -11.67 11.59 -0.38
C GLY A 161 -11.89 11.75 1.12
N MET A 162 -11.85 10.66 1.90
CA MET A 162 -11.89 10.73 3.37
C MET A 162 -10.58 11.32 3.92
N CYS A 163 -10.70 12.20 4.92
CA CYS A 163 -9.56 12.67 5.69
C CYS A 163 -9.08 11.57 6.65
N MET A 164 -7.83 11.15 6.49
CA MET A 164 -7.26 10.09 7.34
C MET A 164 -6.42 10.62 8.50
N ARG A 165 -6.46 11.93 8.80
CA ARG A 165 -5.68 12.52 9.90
C ARG A 165 -6.01 11.89 11.26
N HIS A 166 -7.28 11.60 11.49
CA HIS A 166 -7.80 11.09 12.77
C HIS A 166 -7.77 9.56 12.87
N ILE A 167 -7.48 8.86 11.76
CA ILE A 167 -7.32 7.42 11.79
C ILE A 167 -6.02 7.09 12.54
N ASN A 168 -6.11 6.20 13.51
CA ASN A 168 -4.99 5.69 14.29
C ASN A 168 -4.68 4.22 13.96
N GLN A 169 -3.68 3.62 14.62
CA GLN A 169 -3.31 2.23 14.35
C GLN A 169 -4.41 1.25 14.81
N ALA A 170 -5.09 1.54 15.93
CA ALA A 170 -6.17 0.66 16.41
C ALA A 170 -7.35 0.61 15.43
N ASP A 171 -7.67 1.74 14.76
CA ASP A 171 -8.68 1.76 13.69
C ASP A 171 -8.23 0.89 12.51
N CYS A 172 -6.95 0.95 12.12
CA CYS A 172 -6.40 0.10 11.06
C CYS A 172 -6.48 -1.38 11.43
N ASP A 173 -6.14 -1.74 12.67
CA ASP A 173 -6.18 -3.12 13.17
C ASP A 173 -7.63 -3.64 13.23
N ALA A 174 -8.59 -2.79 13.62
CA ALA A 174 -10.01 -3.13 13.63
C ALA A 174 -10.61 -3.34 12.23
N ILE A 175 -10.13 -2.60 11.22
CA ILE A 175 -10.56 -2.78 9.83
C ILE A 175 -9.94 -4.07 9.24
N ALA A 176 -8.76 -4.44 9.68
CA ALA A 176 -8.04 -5.62 9.20
C ALA A 176 -8.51 -6.94 9.82
N ALA A 177 -9.24 -6.89 10.96
CA ALA A 177 -9.78 -8.06 11.68
C ALA A 177 -11.01 -8.65 11.00
#